data_51ad6aad1fafe1f5c212b71e86688f33
#
_entry.id   51ad6aad1fafe1f5c212b71e86688f33
#
_cell.length_a   1.000
_cell.length_b   1.000
_cell.length_c   1.000
_cell.angle_alpha   90.00
_cell.angle_beta   90.00
_cell.angle_gamma   90.00
#
_symmetry.space_group_name_H-M   'P 1'
#
loop_
_entity.id
_entity.type
_entity.pdbx_description
1 polymer ?
#
loop_
_entity_poly.entity_id
_entity_poly.type
_entity_poly.pdbx_seq_one_letter_code
_entity_poly.pdbx_strand_id
1 'polypeptide(L)'
;MARISWKTRFDSMLANPLLVGRDRTFIESLHRHWSGGKAMTKGRKFHFLKMEEKLERMAKAEPADAALAARLERVLTRTGERSWARGFCESLVTQNLSGRLLSDKQMSILGKIEEEHSDETLVSRQTWATDYAAKHRGIAVKVAKYYQTSVYFGDLVEKILNDGEFVPTMKQFNAMTENKYAKKVLAGYEAAPKYAKGSYVTLRSTAPSAARWPAGVGRGKRLDNSTVCIVLSTDEDITSACAGNKRYKLLPVGGAQTVTLEERYVKKARGVK
;
A
#
# COMPACT_ATOMS: atom_id res chain seq x y z
N MET A 1 -43.73 24.07 -28.47
CA MET A 1 -42.49 23.78 -27.71
C MET A 1 -41.67 22.75 -28.46
N ALA A 2 -40.40 23.03 -28.76
CA ALA A 2 -39.52 22.10 -29.44
C ALA A 2 -39.29 20.84 -28.59
N ARG A 3 -39.41 19.66 -29.20
CA ARG A 3 -39.17 18.38 -28.50
C ARG A 3 -37.66 18.26 -28.19
N ILE A 4 -37.27 18.35 -26.93
CA ILE A 4 -35.87 18.13 -26.50
C ILE A 4 -35.47 16.70 -26.88
N SER A 5 -34.30 16.55 -27.52
CA SER A 5 -33.79 15.24 -27.95
C SER A 5 -33.40 14.36 -26.77
N TRP A 6 -33.47 13.03 -26.93
CA TRP A 6 -33.03 12.10 -25.89
C TRP A 6 -31.55 12.28 -25.57
N LYS A 7 -30.73 12.62 -26.57
CA LYS A 7 -29.30 12.92 -26.35
C LYS A 7 -29.13 14.07 -25.35
N THR A 8 -29.76 15.22 -25.64
CA THR A 8 -29.69 16.40 -24.77
C THR A 8 -30.18 16.12 -23.36
N ARG A 9 -31.25 15.30 -23.23
CA ARG A 9 -31.77 14.92 -21.90
C ARG A 9 -30.80 14.04 -21.12
N PHE A 10 -30.17 13.05 -21.77
CA PHE A 10 -29.15 12.22 -21.13
C PHE A 10 -27.91 13.04 -20.74
N ASP A 11 -27.43 13.90 -21.65
CA ASP A 11 -26.25 14.74 -21.39
C ASP A 11 -26.51 15.67 -20.19
N SER A 12 -27.67 16.33 -20.15
CA SER A 12 -28.07 17.19 -19.02
C SER A 12 -28.20 16.42 -17.72
N MET A 13 -28.79 15.22 -17.75
CA MET A 13 -28.98 14.40 -16.55
C MET A 13 -27.65 13.86 -16.03
N LEU A 14 -26.75 13.37 -16.86
CA LEU A 14 -25.45 12.85 -16.49
C LEU A 14 -24.50 13.95 -15.97
N ALA A 15 -24.69 15.19 -16.44
CA ALA A 15 -23.96 16.36 -15.94
C ALA A 15 -24.49 16.87 -14.59
N ASN A 16 -25.65 16.39 -14.12
CA ASN A 16 -26.24 16.87 -12.88
C ASN A 16 -25.46 16.34 -11.65
N PRO A 17 -24.91 17.21 -10.78
CA PRO A 17 -24.15 16.80 -9.61
C PRO A 17 -24.97 16.05 -8.55
N LEU A 18 -26.30 16.22 -8.53
CA LEU A 18 -27.21 15.51 -7.63
C LEU A 18 -27.48 14.07 -8.06
N LEU A 19 -27.09 13.69 -9.28
CA LEU A 19 -27.22 12.32 -9.78
C LEU A 19 -26.03 11.47 -9.29
N VAL A 20 -26.19 10.80 -8.17
CA VAL A 20 -25.12 10.03 -7.50
C VAL A 20 -25.52 8.58 -7.22
N GLY A 21 -24.55 7.73 -6.91
CA GLY A 21 -24.77 6.36 -6.45
C GLY A 21 -25.56 5.48 -7.44
N ARG A 22 -26.54 4.75 -6.93
CA ARG A 22 -27.37 3.81 -7.72
C ARG A 22 -28.18 4.51 -8.81
N ASP A 23 -28.63 5.73 -8.57
CA ASP A 23 -29.39 6.50 -9.54
C ASP A 23 -28.53 6.85 -10.75
N ARG A 24 -27.27 7.24 -10.53
CA ARG A 24 -26.29 7.49 -11.58
C ARG A 24 -26.00 6.23 -12.39
N THR A 25 -25.70 5.13 -11.74
CA THR A 25 -25.43 3.83 -12.40
C THR A 25 -26.61 3.40 -13.26
N PHE A 26 -27.84 3.62 -12.76
CA PHE A 26 -29.07 3.30 -13.51
C PHE A 26 -29.16 4.16 -14.76
N ILE A 27 -28.99 5.48 -14.69
CA ILE A 27 -29.07 6.38 -15.85
C ILE A 27 -27.94 6.09 -16.85
N GLU A 28 -26.72 5.82 -16.40
CA GLU A 28 -25.62 5.39 -17.26
C GLU A 28 -25.94 4.11 -18.03
N SER A 29 -26.60 3.15 -17.37
CA SER A 29 -27.04 1.92 -18.02
C SER A 29 -28.12 2.17 -19.09
N LEU A 30 -29.04 3.08 -18.82
CA LEU A 30 -30.07 3.51 -19.81
C LEU A 30 -29.43 4.23 -20.98
N HIS A 31 -28.48 5.13 -20.72
CA HIS A 31 -27.73 5.84 -21.75
C HIS A 31 -26.96 4.89 -22.66
N ARG A 32 -26.21 3.94 -22.07
CA ARG A 32 -25.50 2.90 -22.83
C ARG A 32 -26.43 2.05 -23.70
N HIS A 33 -27.61 1.70 -23.16
CA HIS A 33 -28.59 0.94 -23.91
C HIS A 33 -29.13 1.75 -25.10
N TRP A 34 -29.45 3.02 -24.88
CA TRP A 34 -29.98 3.92 -25.93
C TRP A 34 -28.91 4.25 -26.98
N SER A 35 -27.70 4.61 -26.59
CA SER A 35 -26.56 4.90 -27.49
C SER A 35 -26.11 3.69 -28.30
N GLY A 36 -26.38 2.48 -27.83
CA GLY A 36 -26.23 1.24 -28.58
C GLY A 36 -27.34 0.96 -29.61
N GLY A 37 -28.14 1.97 -29.97
CA GLY A 37 -29.19 1.89 -31.02
C GLY A 37 -30.49 1.21 -30.56
N LYS A 38 -30.64 0.88 -29.28
CA LYS A 38 -31.83 0.19 -28.76
C LYS A 38 -32.92 1.19 -28.36
N ALA A 39 -34.16 0.94 -28.75
CA ALA A 39 -35.26 1.83 -28.40
C ALA A 39 -35.56 1.86 -26.90
N MET A 40 -35.86 3.04 -26.38
CA MET A 40 -36.37 3.22 -25.02
C MET A 40 -37.77 2.69 -24.87
N THR A 41 -37.95 1.62 -24.10
CA THR A 41 -39.30 1.06 -23.82
C THR A 41 -40.13 2.03 -22.98
N LYS A 42 -41.47 1.86 -22.97
CA LYS A 42 -42.37 2.69 -22.17
C LYS A 42 -41.97 2.75 -20.68
N GLY A 43 -41.61 1.61 -20.10
CA GLY A 43 -41.16 1.54 -18.69
C GLY A 43 -39.87 2.29 -18.45
N ARG A 44 -38.86 2.17 -19.35
CA ARG A 44 -37.57 2.89 -19.20
C ARG A 44 -37.77 4.40 -19.33
N LYS A 45 -38.63 4.86 -20.27
CA LYS A 45 -38.98 6.27 -20.38
C LYS A 45 -39.64 6.79 -19.11
N PHE A 46 -40.58 6.03 -18.54
CA PHE A 46 -41.22 6.39 -17.28
C PHE A 46 -40.24 6.56 -16.12
N HIS A 47 -39.33 5.61 -15.94
CA HIS A 47 -38.34 5.71 -14.88
C HIS A 47 -37.33 6.85 -15.09
N PHE A 48 -36.93 7.10 -16.34
CA PHE A 48 -36.10 8.24 -16.69
C PHE A 48 -36.79 9.58 -16.34
N LEU A 49 -38.05 9.75 -16.75
CA LEU A 49 -38.83 10.97 -16.46
C LEU A 49 -39.05 11.18 -14.96
N LYS A 50 -39.33 10.10 -14.23
CA LYS A 50 -39.40 10.17 -12.76
C LYS A 50 -38.08 10.59 -12.10
N MET A 51 -36.97 10.19 -12.70
CA MET A 51 -35.66 10.61 -12.21
C MET A 51 -35.39 12.10 -12.48
N GLU A 52 -35.75 12.59 -13.67
CA GLU A 52 -35.70 14.04 -13.98
C GLU A 52 -36.51 14.85 -12.95
N GLU A 53 -37.79 14.48 -12.75
CA GLU A 53 -38.66 15.13 -11.79
C GLU A 53 -38.08 15.09 -10.35
N LYS A 54 -37.47 13.97 -9.97
CA LYS A 54 -36.79 13.83 -8.68
C LYS A 54 -35.63 14.81 -8.56
N LEU A 55 -34.74 14.89 -9.56
CA LEU A 55 -33.61 15.80 -9.58
C LEU A 55 -34.02 17.28 -9.57
N GLU A 56 -35.04 17.62 -10.32
CA GLU A 56 -35.61 19.00 -10.32
C GLU A 56 -36.14 19.39 -8.94
N ARG A 57 -36.86 18.47 -8.27
CA ARG A 57 -37.33 18.71 -6.90
C ARG A 57 -36.17 18.88 -5.92
N MET A 58 -35.14 18.03 -6.02
CA MET A 58 -33.95 18.12 -5.16
C MET A 58 -33.14 19.39 -5.41
N ALA A 59 -33.05 19.86 -6.65
CA ALA A 59 -32.36 21.11 -6.99
C ALA A 59 -33.04 22.36 -6.39
N LYS A 60 -34.33 22.28 -6.10
CA LYS A 60 -35.14 23.36 -5.47
C LYS A 60 -35.32 23.17 -3.96
N ALA A 61 -34.93 22.01 -3.42
CA ALA A 61 -35.14 21.72 -2.02
C ALA A 61 -34.01 22.33 -1.19
N GLU A 62 -34.38 22.95 -0.08
CA GLU A 62 -33.42 23.26 0.97
C GLU A 62 -33.07 21.98 1.74
N PRO A 63 -31.85 21.85 2.26
CA PRO A 63 -31.48 20.68 3.06
C PRO A 63 -32.35 20.60 4.32
N ALA A 64 -32.88 19.41 4.61
CA ALA A 64 -33.71 19.18 5.78
C ALA A 64 -32.96 19.45 7.11
N ASP A 65 -31.64 19.26 7.08
CA ASP A 65 -30.74 19.59 8.19
C ASP A 65 -29.54 20.39 7.62
N ALA A 66 -29.55 21.69 7.87
CA ALA A 66 -28.50 22.61 7.43
C ALA A 66 -27.14 22.34 8.13
N ALA A 67 -27.16 21.90 9.39
CA ALA A 67 -25.94 21.55 10.13
C ALA A 67 -25.29 20.31 9.52
N LEU A 68 -26.08 19.32 9.18
CA LEU A 68 -25.62 18.12 8.46
C LEU A 68 -25.07 18.48 7.06
N ALA A 69 -25.74 19.40 6.33
CA ALA A 69 -25.26 19.84 5.02
C ALA A 69 -23.87 20.48 5.12
N ALA A 70 -23.63 21.36 6.07
CA ALA A 70 -22.33 21.99 6.31
C ALA A 70 -21.25 21.00 6.72
N ARG A 71 -21.59 19.94 7.46
CA ARG A 71 -20.66 18.84 7.79
C ARG A 71 -20.28 18.06 6.55
N LEU A 72 -21.24 17.66 5.74
CA LEU A 72 -21.01 16.90 4.51
C LEU A 72 -20.17 17.70 3.49
N GLU A 73 -20.41 18.98 3.34
CA GLU A 73 -19.63 19.86 2.47
C GLU A 73 -18.16 19.90 2.89
N ARG A 74 -17.88 20.09 4.18
CA ARG A 74 -16.51 20.05 4.70
C ARG A 74 -15.78 18.73 4.39
N VAL A 75 -16.46 17.60 4.52
CA VAL A 75 -15.88 16.31 4.19
C VAL A 75 -15.65 16.17 2.69
N LEU A 76 -16.60 16.59 1.86
CA LEU A 76 -16.51 16.51 0.41
C LEU A 76 -15.36 17.35 -0.16
N THR A 77 -15.04 18.49 0.42
CA THR A 77 -13.88 19.32 0.01
C THR A 77 -12.54 18.65 0.32
N ARG A 78 -12.49 17.71 1.26
CA ARG A 78 -11.28 17.04 1.75
C ARG A 78 -11.10 15.61 1.21
N THR A 79 -12.14 15.04 0.62
CA THR A 79 -12.12 13.67 0.08
C THR A 79 -11.76 13.66 -1.40
N GLY A 80 -10.89 12.73 -1.81
CA GLY A 80 -10.52 12.53 -3.21
C GLY A 80 -11.71 12.07 -4.06
N GLU A 81 -11.75 12.49 -5.34
CA GLU A 81 -12.88 12.26 -6.26
C GLU A 81 -13.30 10.79 -6.43
N ARG A 82 -12.36 9.87 -6.35
CA ARG A 82 -12.60 8.42 -6.52
C ARG A 82 -12.69 7.65 -5.21
N SER A 83 -12.75 8.35 -4.06
CA SER A 83 -12.81 7.67 -2.76
C SER A 83 -14.21 7.16 -2.47
N TRP A 84 -14.28 6.00 -1.80
CA TRP A 84 -15.55 5.47 -1.29
C TRP A 84 -16.23 6.47 -0.32
N ALA A 85 -15.44 7.15 0.51
CA ALA A 85 -15.94 8.14 1.47
C ALA A 85 -16.68 9.29 0.77
N ARG A 86 -16.16 9.76 -0.36
CA ARG A 86 -16.83 10.78 -1.17
C ARG A 86 -18.19 10.29 -1.68
N GLY A 87 -18.21 9.11 -2.35
CA GLY A 87 -19.47 8.54 -2.85
C GLY A 87 -20.49 8.28 -1.75
N PHE A 88 -20.04 7.89 -0.56
CA PHE A 88 -20.91 7.74 0.60
C PHE A 88 -21.47 9.10 1.04
N CYS A 89 -20.66 10.14 1.22
CA CYS A 89 -21.11 11.49 1.61
C CYS A 89 -22.04 12.10 0.55
N GLU A 90 -21.79 11.96 -0.73
CA GLU A 90 -22.68 12.39 -1.81
C GLU A 90 -24.06 11.72 -1.72
N SER A 91 -24.11 10.44 -1.34
CA SER A 91 -25.38 9.75 -1.12
C SER A 91 -26.14 10.31 0.11
N LEU A 92 -25.43 10.74 1.16
CA LEU A 92 -26.02 11.39 2.33
C LEU A 92 -26.54 12.80 2.02
N VAL A 93 -25.83 13.57 1.16
CA VAL A 93 -26.34 14.88 0.67
C VAL A 93 -27.68 14.68 -0.04
N THR A 94 -27.76 13.70 -0.95
CA THR A 94 -28.99 13.36 -1.66
C THR A 94 -30.11 12.98 -0.68
N GLN A 95 -29.79 12.23 0.37
CA GLN A 95 -30.76 11.83 1.39
C GLN A 95 -31.26 13.03 2.19
N ASN A 96 -30.36 13.93 2.61
CA ASN A 96 -30.69 15.15 3.34
C ASN A 96 -31.58 16.10 2.49
N LEU A 97 -31.24 16.30 1.21
CA LEU A 97 -32.05 17.07 0.29
C LEU A 97 -33.44 16.45 0.01
N SER A 98 -33.58 15.14 0.18
CA SER A 98 -34.89 14.47 0.07
C SER A 98 -35.70 14.46 1.37
N GLY A 99 -35.26 15.16 2.41
CA GLY A 99 -35.94 15.26 3.70
C GLY A 99 -35.87 13.98 4.54
N ARG A 100 -34.98 13.05 4.26
CA ARG A 100 -34.83 11.81 5.01
C ARG A 100 -33.78 11.96 6.10
N LEU A 101 -34.12 11.59 7.33
CA LEU A 101 -33.18 11.51 8.43
C LEU A 101 -32.14 10.39 8.18
N LEU A 102 -30.93 10.63 8.63
CA LEU A 102 -29.88 9.61 8.59
C LEU A 102 -30.09 8.61 9.75
N SER A 103 -29.74 7.34 9.50
CA SER A 103 -29.72 6.34 10.57
C SER A 103 -28.50 6.53 11.46
N ASP A 104 -28.55 6.01 12.70
CA ASP A 104 -27.42 6.05 13.65
C ASP A 104 -26.15 5.45 13.06
N LYS A 105 -26.29 4.37 12.26
CA LYS A 105 -25.18 3.74 11.56
C LYS A 105 -24.56 4.68 10.51
N GLN A 106 -25.38 5.42 9.76
CA GLN A 106 -24.88 6.39 8.78
C GLN A 106 -24.18 7.55 9.48
N MET A 107 -24.74 8.06 10.59
CA MET A 107 -24.13 9.10 11.41
C MET A 107 -22.78 8.64 12.01
N SER A 108 -22.70 7.40 12.50
CA SER A 108 -21.46 6.83 13.02
C SER A 108 -20.37 6.71 11.94
N ILE A 109 -20.75 6.31 10.73
CA ILE A 109 -19.81 6.23 9.60
C ILE A 109 -19.36 7.63 9.18
N LEU A 110 -20.26 8.60 9.09
CA LEU A 110 -19.91 9.98 8.80
C LEU A 110 -18.91 10.54 9.83
N GLY A 111 -19.16 10.31 11.12
CA GLY A 111 -18.22 10.73 12.17
C GLY A 111 -16.82 10.16 12.02
N LYS A 112 -16.69 8.89 11.64
CA LYS A 112 -15.38 8.27 11.33
C LYS A 112 -14.69 8.92 10.12
N ILE A 113 -15.45 9.22 9.07
CA ILE A 113 -14.91 9.90 7.89
C ILE A 113 -14.46 11.33 8.25
N GLU A 114 -15.22 12.05 9.07
CA GLU A 114 -14.86 13.37 9.58
C GLU A 114 -13.55 13.33 10.38
N GLU A 115 -13.40 12.35 11.26
CA GLU A 115 -12.17 12.14 12.04
C GLU A 115 -10.97 11.80 11.14
N GLU A 116 -11.16 10.90 10.16
CA GLU A 116 -10.11 10.53 9.19
C GLU A 116 -9.67 11.70 8.30
N HIS A 117 -10.53 12.67 8.07
CA HIS A 117 -10.28 13.86 7.25
C HIS A 117 -10.25 15.15 8.07
N SER A 118 -10.08 15.08 9.39
CA SER A 118 -9.88 16.24 10.25
C SER A 118 -8.54 16.93 9.95
N ASP A 119 -8.43 18.22 10.26
CA ASP A 119 -7.19 18.97 10.06
C ASP A 119 -6.03 18.36 10.88
N GLU A 120 -6.32 17.92 12.10
CA GLU A 120 -5.34 17.26 12.97
C GLU A 120 -4.81 15.95 12.34
N THR A 121 -5.71 15.15 11.77
CA THR A 121 -5.31 13.90 11.08
C THR A 121 -4.51 14.19 9.82
N LEU A 122 -4.85 15.21 9.06
CA LEU A 122 -4.09 15.60 7.85
C LEU A 122 -2.69 16.13 8.21
N VAL A 123 -2.59 17.00 9.23
CA VAL A 123 -1.30 17.46 9.75
C VAL A 123 -0.46 16.30 10.27
N SER A 124 -1.08 15.39 11.03
CA SER A 124 -0.39 14.19 11.54
C SER A 124 0.14 13.30 10.43
N ARG A 125 -0.63 13.09 9.35
CA ARG A 125 -0.19 12.33 8.17
C ARG A 125 0.96 13.03 7.45
N GLN A 126 0.92 14.34 7.31
CA GLN A 126 1.98 15.12 6.67
C GLN A 126 3.26 15.09 7.51
N THR A 127 3.15 15.27 8.82
CA THR A 127 4.28 15.14 9.76
C THR A 127 4.87 13.74 9.69
N TRP A 128 4.02 12.70 9.69
CA TRP A 128 4.47 11.33 9.53
C TRP A 128 5.19 11.10 8.20
N ALA A 129 4.70 11.62 7.10
CA ALA A 129 5.36 11.46 5.79
C ALA A 129 6.77 12.06 5.79
N THR A 130 6.93 13.24 6.39
CA THR A 130 8.23 13.92 6.55
C THR A 130 9.17 13.11 7.44
N ASP A 131 8.70 12.66 8.59
CA ASP A 131 9.48 11.84 9.52
C ASP A 131 9.85 10.47 8.92
N TYR A 132 8.91 9.85 8.20
CA TYR A 132 9.18 8.60 7.51
C TYR A 132 10.31 8.75 6.50
N ALA A 133 10.25 9.76 5.64
CA ALA A 133 11.29 10.00 4.63
C ALA A 133 12.66 10.24 5.29
N ALA A 134 12.70 11.06 6.35
CA ALA A 134 13.95 11.44 7.00
C ALA A 134 14.56 10.35 7.90
N LYS A 135 13.73 9.58 8.63
CA LYS A 135 14.21 8.73 9.73
C LYS A 135 13.85 7.25 9.56
N HIS A 136 12.73 6.94 8.95
CA HIS A 136 12.12 5.60 9.01
C HIS A 136 12.24 4.79 7.73
N ARG A 137 12.42 5.46 6.56
CA ARG A 137 12.51 4.78 5.28
C ARG A 137 13.64 3.75 5.23
N GLY A 138 14.84 4.09 5.72
CA GLY A 138 15.96 3.16 5.76
C GLY A 138 15.68 1.91 6.60
N ILE A 139 14.97 2.08 7.72
CA ILE A 139 14.55 0.96 8.59
C ILE A 139 13.51 0.11 7.84
N ALA A 140 12.52 0.74 7.22
CA ALA A 140 11.48 0.04 6.46
C ALA A 140 12.07 -0.81 5.33
N VAL A 141 13.02 -0.27 4.55
CA VAL A 141 13.69 -0.98 3.46
C VAL A 141 14.48 -2.19 3.97
N LYS A 142 15.25 -2.05 5.07
CA LYS A 142 15.98 -3.17 5.67
C LYS A 142 15.04 -4.31 6.08
N VAL A 143 13.92 -3.97 6.72
CA VAL A 143 12.94 -4.97 7.16
C VAL A 143 12.14 -5.53 5.97
N ALA A 144 11.82 -4.72 4.97
CA ALA A 144 11.15 -5.17 3.75
C ALA A 144 11.99 -6.20 2.99
N LYS A 145 13.30 -6.00 2.85
CA LYS A 145 14.22 -6.98 2.25
C LYS A 145 14.22 -8.33 2.99
N TYR A 146 14.08 -8.33 4.31
CA TYR A 146 13.91 -9.56 5.07
C TYR A 146 12.57 -10.24 4.75
N TYR A 147 11.47 -9.49 4.67
CA TYR A 147 10.16 -10.05 4.38
C TYR A 147 9.94 -10.40 2.90
N GLN A 148 10.79 -9.95 1.98
CA GLN A 148 10.68 -10.21 0.55
C GLN A 148 10.63 -11.72 0.21
N THR A 149 11.22 -12.56 1.05
CA THR A 149 11.22 -14.03 0.89
C THR A 149 10.09 -14.71 1.65
N SER A 150 9.20 -13.96 2.27
CA SER A 150 8.10 -14.48 3.10
C SER A 150 6.74 -14.07 2.52
N VAL A 151 5.68 -14.77 2.94
CA VAL A 151 4.30 -14.40 2.58
C VAL A 151 3.72 -13.26 3.44
N TYR A 152 4.45 -12.83 4.48
CA TYR A 152 3.98 -11.76 5.35
C TYR A 152 4.25 -10.39 4.75
N PHE A 153 3.27 -9.48 4.85
CA PHE A 153 3.35 -8.10 4.38
C PHE A 153 3.60 -7.93 2.85
N GLY A 154 3.30 -8.95 2.01
CA GLY A 154 3.66 -8.99 0.59
C GLY A 154 3.41 -7.68 -0.15
N ASP A 155 2.16 -7.19 -0.18
CA ASP A 155 1.79 -5.93 -0.87
C ASP A 155 2.52 -4.70 -0.30
N LEU A 156 2.73 -4.67 1.03
CA LEU A 156 3.42 -3.57 1.71
C LEU A 156 4.91 -3.57 1.37
N VAL A 157 5.53 -4.75 1.39
CA VAL A 157 6.93 -4.97 1.04
C VAL A 157 7.21 -4.58 -0.39
N GLU A 158 6.35 -5.01 -1.32
CA GLU A 158 6.47 -4.67 -2.74
C GLU A 158 6.42 -3.16 -2.96
N LYS A 159 5.47 -2.46 -2.35
CA LYS A 159 5.35 -1.00 -2.44
C LYS A 159 6.57 -0.29 -1.85
N ILE A 160 7.06 -0.70 -0.66
CA ILE A 160 8.23 -0.08 -0.03
C ILE A 160 9.50 -0.24 -0.87
N LEU A 161 9.69 -1.39 -1.53
CA LEU A 161 10.89 -1.68 -2.31
C LEU A 161 10.86 -1.08 -3.72
N ASN A 162 9.69 -1.02 -4.36
CA ASN A 162 9.56 -0.63 -5.76
C ASN A 162 9.10 0.82 -5.96
N ASP A 163 8.44 1.43 -4.96
CA ASP A 163 7.96 2.80 -5.04
C ASP A 163 8.74 3.72 -4.08
N GLY A 164 9.55 4.60 -4.68
CA GLY A 164 10.36 5.57 -3.97
C GLY A 164 9.56 6.55 -3.12
N GLU A 165 8.38 6.91 -3.55
CA GLU A 165 7.51 7.93 -2.94
C GLU A 165 6.48 7.32 -1.97
N PHE A 166 6.36 6.00 -1.92
CA PHE A 166 5.38 5.35 -1.08
C PHE A 166 5.67 5.56 0.41
N VAL A 167 4.67 6.06 1.12
CA VAL A 167 4.68 6.24 2.58
C VAL A 167 3.64 5.30 3.20
N PRO A 168 4.06 4.27 3.94
CA PRO A 168 3.12 3.42 4.68
C PRO A 168 2.46 4.21 5.80
N THR A 169 1.27 3.81 6.22
CA THR A 169 0.69 4.35 7.45
C THR A 169 1.57 4.01 8.66
N MET A 170 1.56 4.84 9.70
CA MET A 170 2.29 4.56 10.94
C MET A 170 1.96 3.17 11.51
N LYS A 171 0.69 2.77 11.45
CA LYS A 171 0.24 1.44 11.88
C LYS A 171 0.87 0.31 11.08
N GLN A 172 0.96 0.44 9.74
CA GLN A 172 1.59 -0.55 8.88
C GLN A 172 3.09 -0.63 9.13
N PHE A 173 3.74 0.53 9.27
CA PHE A 173 5.16 0.60 9.59
C PHE A 173 5.47 -0.08 10.93
N ASN A 174 4.76 0.27 11.99
CA ASN A 174 4.95 -0.32 13.32
C ASN A 174 4.69 -1.83 13.31
N ALA A 175 3.60 -2.28 12.67
CA ALA A 175 3.30 -3.71 12.55
C ALA A 175 4.43 -4.49 11.87
N MET A 176 5.06 -3.89 10.83
CA MET A 176 6.16 -4.52 10.11
C MET A 176 7.48 -4.48 10.87
N THR A 177 7.79 -3.37 11.58
CA THR A 177 9.13 -3.11 12.16
C THR A 177 9.24 -3.44 13.64
N GLU A 178 8.16 -3.40 14.42
CA GLU A 178 8.22 -3.57 15.87
C GLU A 178 8.02 -5.02 16.35
N ASN A 179 7.72 -5.94 15.45
CA ASN A 179 7.56 -7.34 15.83
C ASN A 179 8.92 -7.99 16.17
N LYS A 180 8.87 -9.12 16.88
CA LYS A 180 10.06 -9.84 17.38
C LYS A 180 11.06 -10.24 16.30
N TYR A 181 10.61 -10.50 15.08
CA TYR A 181 11.47 -10.92 13.97
C TYR A 181 12.19 -9.72 13.37
N ALA A 182 11.47 -8.65 13.09
CA ALA A 182 12.03 -7.40 12.58
C ALA A 182 13.07 -6.82 13.54
N LYS A 183 12.79 -6.82 14.86
CA LYS A 183 13.77 -6.38 15.89
C LYS A 183 15.07 -7.18 15.86
N LYS A 184 15.00 -8.50 15.65
CA LYS A 184 16.20 -9.33 15.50
C LYS A 184 16.98 -9.04 14.21
N VAL A 185 16.28 -8.74 13.12
CA VAL A 185 16.90 -8.34 11.85
C VAL A 185 17.61 -7.01 12.02
N LEU A 186 16.94 -6.01 12.59
CA LEU A 186 17.52 -4.69 12.83
C LEU A 186 18.73 -4.76 13.76
N ALA A 187 18.64 -5.53 14.86
CA ALA A 187 19.78 -5.77 15.74
C ALA A 187 20.97 -6.40 15.00
N GLY A 188 20.72 -7.26 14.00
CA GLY A 188 21.78 -7.80 13.16
C GLY A 188 22.47 -6.76 12.29
N TYR A 189 21.75 -5.75 11.79
CA TYR A 189 22.36 -4.62 11.07
C TYR A 189 23.22 -3.76 11.99
N GLU A 190 22.82 -3.55 13.25
CA GLU A 190 23.52 -2.73 14.23
C GLU A 190 24.72 -3.46 14.87
N ALA A 191 24.67 -4.78 14.92
CA ALA A 191 25.72 -5.58 15.52
C ALA A 191 27.08 -5.38 14.81
N ALA A 192 28.17 -5.27 15.58
CA ALA A 192 29.50 -5.28 15.03
C ALA A 192 29.79 -6.64 14.36
N PRO A 193 30.44 -6.67 13.17
CA PRO A 193 30.81 -7.92 12.54
C PRO A 193 31.88 -8.66 13.35
N LYS A 194 31.70 -9.96 13.54
CA LYS A 194 32.68 -10.79 14.22
C LYS A 194 34.02 -10.90 13.47
N TYR A 195 33.95 -10.82 12.16
CA TYR A 195 35.08 -10.84 11.24
C TYR A 195 35.05 -9.59 10.37
N ALA A 196 36.07 -8.75 10.52
CA ALA A 196 36.18 -7.51 9.74
C ALA A 196 36.49 -7.82 8.25
N LYS A 197 36.25 -6.84 7.38
CA LYS A 197 36.70 -6.88 5.99
C LYS A 197 38.19 -7.18 5.91
N GLY A 198 38.60 -8.09 5.01
CA GLY A 198 39.97 -8.56 4.89
C GLY A 198 40.28 -9.77 5.76
N SER A 199 39.44 -10.15 6.73
CA SER A 199 39.68 -11.33 7.56
C SER A 199 39.57 -12.62 6.75
N TYR A 200 40.39 -13.60 7.09
CA TYR A 200 40.34 -14.95 6.55
C TYR A 200 39.41 -15.83 7.40
N VAL A 201 38.44 -16.46 6.74
CA VAL A 201 37.44 -17.34 7.36
C VAL A 201 37.30 -18.64 6.60
N THR A 202 36.80 -19.68 7.26
CA THR A 202 36.40 -20.95 6.62
C THR A 202 34.96 -21.27 6.94
N LEU A 203 34.32 -22.14 6.14
CA LEU A 203 32.96 -22.56 6.37
C LEU A 203 32.86 -23.51 7.58
N ARG A 204 31.77 -23.39 8.33
CA ARG A 204 31.40 -24.40 9.35
C ARG A 204 30.75 -25.61 8.65
N SER A 205 30.75 -26.76 9.31
CA SER A 205 30.03 -27.96 8.84
C SER A 205 28.53 -27.74 8.70
N THR A 206 27.97 -26.81 9.49
CA THR A 206 26.55 -26.43 9.47
C THR A 206 26.18 -25.48 8.33
N ALA A 207 27.13 -25.03 7.50
CA ALA A 207 26.83 -24.17 6.37
C ALA A 207 25.90 -24.89 5.37
N PRO A 208 24.86 -24.17 4.83
CA PRO A 208 23.88 -24.77 3.91
C PRO A 208 24.53 -25.34 2.64
N SER A 209 23.97 -26.40 2.09
CA SER A 209 24.47 -26.99 0.83
C SER A 209 24.53 -25.97 -0.31
N ALA A 210 23.53 -25.13 -0.46
CA ALA A 210 23.49 -24.07 -1.48
C ALA A 210 24.69 -23.13 -1.41
N ALA A 211 25.17 -22.81 -0.20
CA ALA A 211 26.34 -21.97 0.02
C ALA A 211 27.66 -22.63 -0.35
N ARG A 212 27.65 -23.95 -0.45
CA ARG A 212 28.83 -24.75 -0.84
C ARG A 212 28.99 -24.88 -2.35
N TRP A 213 27.98 -24.47 -3.13
CA TRP A 213 27.93 -24.51 -4.58
C TRP A 213 27.55 -23.12 -5.11
N PRO A 214 28.49 -22.16 -5.13
CA PRO A 214 28.22 -20.86 -5.73
C PRO A 214 27.81 -21.01 -7.20
N ALA A 215 26.84 -20.22 -7.66
CA ALA A 215 26.42 -20.26 -9.05
C ALA A 215 27.61 -20.01 -9.99
N GLY A 216 27.74 -20.83 -11.05
CA GLY A 216 28.82 -20.72 -12.02
C GLY A 216 30.14 -21.42 -11.65
N VAL A 217 30.24 -22.01 -10.45
CA VAL A 217 31.39 -22.90 -10.11
C VAL A 217 31.12 -24.29 -10.69
N GLY A 218 31.98 -24.74 -11.59
CA GLY A 218 31.83 -26.04 -12.25
C GLY A 218 31.77 -27.21 -11.25
N ARG A 219 31.16 -28.33 -11.68
CA ARG A 219 31.08 -29.58 -10.90
C ARG A 219 32.50 -30.01 -10.46
N GLY A 220 32.85 -29.87 -9.24
CA GLY A 220 34.18 -30.20 -8.67
C GLY A 220 34.82 -29.14 -7.82
N LYS A 221 34.32 -27.92 -7.80
CA LYS A 221 34.81 -26.83 -6.93
C LYS A 221 33.86 -26.52 -5.78
N ARG A 222 33.41 -27.57 -5.08
CA ARG A 222 32.62 -27.41 -3.85
C ARG A 222 33.43 -26.72 -2.77
N LEU A 223 32.88 -25.67 -2.19
CA LEU A 223 33.46 -25.07 -0.98
C LEU A 223 33.26 -26.04 0.19
N ASP A 224 34.35 -26.45 0.81
CA ASP A 224 34.34 -27.31 1.99
C ASP A 224 34.75 -26.54 3.25
N ASN A 225 34.88 -27.27 4.37
CA ASN A 225 35.24 -26.67 5.65
C ASN A 225 36.70 -26.24 5.71
N SER A 226 37.54 -26.64 4.76
CA SER A 226 38.96 -26.28 4.64
C SER A 226 39.18 -25.11 3.69
N THR A 227 38.18 -24.81 2.83
CA THR A 227 38.24 -23.69 1.87
C THR A 227 38.39 -22.38 2.64
N VAL A 228 39.53 -21.72 2.48
CA VAL A 228 39.78 -20.40 3.03
C VAL A 228 39.12 -19.35 2.14
N CYS A 229 38.36 -18.43 2.76
CA CYS A 229 37.72 -17.31 2.07
C CYS A 229 38.18 -15.99 2.75
N ILE A 230 38.26 -14.93 1.95
CA ILE A 230 38.49 -13.57 2.48
C ILE A 230 37.11 -12.85 2.56
N VAL A 231 36.90 -12.11 3.63
CA VAL A 231 35.70 -11.26 3.82
C VAL A 231 35.84 -9.99 2.98
N LEU A 232 34.99 -9.83 1.99
CA LEU A 232 34.97 -8.65 1.11
C LEU A 232 34.03 -7.54 1.64
N SER A 233 32.88 -7.94 2.20
CA SER A 233 31.87 -7.02 2.74
C SER A 233 31.17 -7.66 3.95
N THR A 234 30.73 -6.81 4.88
CA THR A 234 29.98 -7.18 6.08
C THR A 234 28.58 -6.56 6.09
N ASP A 235 28.20 -5.83 5.03
CA ASP A 235 27.02 -4.99 4.95
C ASP A 235 25.98 -5.54 3.97
N GLU A 236 25.97 -6.85 3.78
CA GLU A 236 25.01 -7.55 2.94
C GLU A 236 23.62 -7.61 3.62
N ASP A 237 22.57 -7.60 2.82
CA ASP A 237 21.19 -7.61 3.31
C ASP A 237 20.88 -8.84 4.17
N ILE A 238 20.32 -8.61 5.34
CA ILE A 238 19.96 -9.67 6.29
C ILE A 238 18.62 -10.30 5.88
N THR A 239 18.64 -11.62 5.68
CA THR A 239 17.49 -12.40 5.22
C THR A 239 16.95 -13.38 6.25
N SER A 240 17.48 -13.38 7.48
CA SER A 240 17.00 -14.23 8.55
C SER A 240 16.94 -13.51 9.90
N ALA A 241 16.06 -13.95 10.79
CA ALA A 241 15.90 -13.42 12.14
C ALA A 241 16.59 -14.31 13.20
N CYS A 242 17.61 -15.06 12.82
CA CYS A 242 18.35 -15.95 13.72
C CYS A 242 19.54 -15.22 14.36
N ALA A 243 20.07 -15.77 15.44
CA ALA A 243 21.34 -15.27 16.01
C ALA A 243 22.49 -15.47 15.01
N GLY A 244 23.39 -14.49 14.89
CA GLY A 244 24.48 -14.51 13.92
C GLY A 244 24.01 -14.39 12.47
N ASN A 245 22.95 -13.62 12.25
CA ASN A 245 22.31 -13.35 10.95
C ASN A 245 23.04 -12.30 10.11
N LYS A 246 24.08 -11.65 10.64
CA LYS A 246 24.89 -10.72 9.85
C LYS A 246 25.49 -11.46 8.66
N ARG A 247 25.45 -10.88 7.47
CA ARG A 247 25.85 -11.55 6.25
C ARG A 247 27.16 -10.98 5.71
N TYR A 248 28.00 -11.87 5.27
CA TYR A 248 29.31 -11.58 4.69
C TYR A 248 29.34 -11.96 3.22
N LYS A 249 29.89 -11.08 2.40
CA LYS A 249 30.30 -11.43 1.05
C LYS A 249 31.71 -11.96 1.12
N LEU A 250 31.91 -13.21 0.73
CA LEU A 250 33.14 -13.96 0.84
C LEU A 250 33.71 -14.28 -0.54
N LEU A 251 35.02 -14.19 -0.70
CA LEU A 251 35.73 -14.66 -1.88
C LEU A 251 36.63 -15.84 -1.47
N PRO A 252 36.42 -17.04 -2.02
CA PRO A 252 37.33 -18.16 -1.82
C PRO A 252 38.71 -17.82 -2.37
N VAL A 253 39.79 -18.14 -1.60
CA VAL A 253 41.16 -17.92 -2.06
C VAL A 253 41.43 -18.79 -3.29
N GLY A 254 41.93 -18.17 -4.36
CA GLY A 254 42.09 -18.82 -5.67
C GLY A 254 40.79 -18.99 -6.47
N GLY A 255 39.68 -18.47 -5.99
CA GLY A 255 38.40 -18.46 -6.69
C GLY A 255 38.10 -17.10 -7.32
N ALA A 256 37.23 -17.08 -8.35
CA ALA A 256 36.78 -15.85 -9.03
C ALA A 256 35.36 -15.43 -8.62
N GLN A 257 34.64 -16.28 -7.90
CA GLN A 257 33.22 -16.04 -7.57
C GLN A 257 33.03 -15.86 -6.08
N THR A 258 32.17 -14.91 -5.74
CA THR A 258 31.82 -14.62 -4.33
C THR A 258 30.62 -15.45 -3.88
N VAL A 259 30.57 -15.71 -2.58
CA VAL A 259 29.45 -16.34 -1.91
C VAL A 259 29.00 -15.45 -0.74
N THR A 260 27.69 -15.32 -0.52
CA THR A 260 27.16 -14.59 0.61
C THR A 260 26.64 -15.57 1.66
N LEU A 261 27.13 -15.44 2.89
CA LEU A 261 26.83 -16.33 4.02
C LEU A 261 26.59 -15.56 5.29
N GLU A 262 25.75 -16.11 6.16
CA GLU A 262 25.55 -15.57 7.50
C GLU A 262 26.75 -15.89 8.40
N GLU A 263 27.05 -15.00 9.33
CA GLU A 263 28.12 -15.08 10.29
C GLU A 263 28.17 -16.42 11.05
N ARG A 264 26.99 -16.95 11.40
CA ARG A 264 26.87 -18.24 12.09
C ARG A 264 27.44 -19.44 11.33
N TYR A 265 27.61 -19.32 10.01
CA TYR A 265 28.10 -20.39 9.14
C TYR A 265 29.60 -20.30 8.83
N VAL A 266 30.27 -19.28 9.38
CA VAL A 266 31.71 -19.10 9.19
C VAL A 266 32.47 -19.16 10.50
N LYS A 267 33.75 -19.45 10.44
CA LYS A 267 34.69 -19.43 11.57
C LYS A 267 36.03 -18.86 11.10
N LYS A 268 36.85 -18.36 12.02
CA LYS A 268 38.18 -17.86 11.69
C LYS A 268 39.04 -18.98 11.04
N ALA A 269 39.71 -18.66 9.96
CA ALA A 269 40.67 -19.56 9.34
C ALA A 269 41.86 -19.75 10.28
N ARG A 270 42.38 -20.98 10.38
CA ARG A 270 43.56 -21.30 11.16
C ARG A 270 44.77 -21.37 10.22
N GLY A 271 45.94 -20.92 10.70
CA GLY A 271 47.19 -21.03 9.96
C GLY A 271 47.39 -20.10 8.78
N VAL A 272 46.49 -19.11 8.59
CA VAL A 272 46.64 -18.02 7.59
C VAL A 272 47.14 -16.79 8.35
N LYS A 273 48.36 -16.36 8.05
CA LYS A 273 48.93 -15.09 8.53
C LYS A 273 48.67 -13.97 7.51
#